data_3bef99dc747e284e86d3b85eda2f73dd
#
_entry.id   3bef99dc747e284e86d3b85eda2f73dd
#
_cell.length_a   1.000
_cell.length_b   1.000
_cell.length_c   1.000
_cell.angle_alpha   90.00
_cell.angle_beta   90.00
_cell.angle_gamma   90.00
#
_symmetry.space_group_name_H-M   'P 1'
#
loop_
_entity.id
_entity.type
_entity.pdbx_description
1 polymer ?
#
loop_
_entity_poly.entity_id
_entity_poly.type
_entity_poly.pdbx_seq_one_letter_code
_entity_poly.pdbx_strand_id
1 'polypeptide(L)'
;MKKTLSLILTVMMIFAASSVAAKTTEPESTETNGLAGTTIHATVGEYDARTGTFTVILYDDDRFDIDRIVKLEAGDTLLAGGRLYKVKEKTEEESGDFMVVTEDGYEIEFIQVGDEDMIAQSTDDDRRYMHAFSILHLPAAATIRYEDNSDPDKAEAVVTEGLENILKIKAEKEETSIGFDFYATIITLNENMEIEVIHQDFDVAQ
;
A
#
# COMPACT_ATOMS: atom_id res chain seq x y z
N MET A 1 -46.32 31.39 -64.47
CA MET A 1 -46.54 30.88 -63.10
C MET A 1 -46.14 29.40 -63.07
N LYS A 2 -44.91 29.09 -62.65
CA LYS A 2 -44.41 27.71 -62.63
C LYS A 2 -44.19 27.34 -61.17
N LYS A 3 -44.93 26.35 -60.72
CA LYS A 3 -44.79 25.77 -59.39
C LYS A 3 -43.65 24.77 -59.42
N THR A 4 -42.58 25.05 -58.69
CA THR A 4 -41.50 24.12 -58.44
C THR A 4 -41.82 23.29 -57.23
N LEU A 5 -41.96 21.99 -57.42
CA LEU A 5 -42.17 20.98 -56.39
C LEU A 5 -40.80 20.58 -55.82
N SER A 6 -40.55 20.91 -54.54
CA SER A 6 -39.32 20.50 -53.80
C SER A 6 -39.51 19.11 -53.25
N LEU A 7 -38.79 18.15 -53.75
CA LEU A 7 -38.75 16.77 -53.28
C LEU A 7 -37.75 16.67 -52.13
N ILE A 8 -38.24 16.60 -50.90
CA ILE A 8 -37.38 16.34 -49.73
C ILE A 8 -37.17 14.83 -49.62
N LEU A 9 -35.95 14.41 -49.99
CA LEU A 9 -35.51 13.03 -49.82
C LEU A 9 -35.06 12.80 -48.37
N THR A 10 -35.93 12.20 -47.57
CA THR A 10 -35.60 11.79 -46.20
C THR A 10 -34.79 10.50 -46.25
N VAL A 11 -33.49 10.59 -46.09
CA VAL A 11 -32.63 9.42 -45.91
C VAL A 11 -32.74 8.97 -44.47
N MET A 12 -33.52 7.92 -44.21
CA MET A 12 -33.49 7.18 -42.98
C MET A 12 -32.19 6.38 -42.90
N MET A 13 -31.20 6.87 -42.18
CA MET A 13 -30.06 6.04 -41.74
C MET A 13 -30.55 5.15 -40.59
N ILE A 14 -30.73 3.89 -40.89
CA ILE A 14 -30.91 2.84 -39.87
C ILE A 14 -29.52 2.56 -39.29
N PHE A 15 -29.23 3.15 -38.16
CA PHE A 15 -28.10 2.71 -37.33
C PHE A 15 -28.48 1.36 -36.69
N ALA A 16 -28.00 0.28 -37.28
CA ALA A 16 -27.93 -1.00 -36.57
C ALA A 16 -26.93 -0.84 -35.42
N ALA A 17 -27.45 -0.61 -34.21
CA ALA A 17 -26.68 -0.70 -33.00
C ALA A 17 -26.29 -2.17 -32.79
N SER A 18 -25.11 -2.54 -33.30
CA SER A 18 -24.43 -3.77 -32.85
C SER A 18 -24.03 -3.53 -31.41
N SER A 19 -24.84 -4.02 -30.47
CA SER A 19 -24.43 -4.15 -29.10
C SER A 19 -23.34 -5.22 -29.03
N VAL A 20 -22.10 -4.81 -29.20
CA VAL A 20 -20.95 -5.55 -28.69
C VAL A 20 -21.08 -5.48 -27.18
N ALA A 21 -21.62 -6.53 -26.59
CA ALA A 21 -21.48 -6.76 -25.15
C ALA A 21 -19.97 -6.83 -24.89
N ALA A 22 -19.40 -5.71 -24.48
CA ALA A 22 -18.10 -5.71 -23.84
C ALA A 22 -18.26 -6.60 -22.62
N LYS A 23 -17.74 -7.83 -22.73
CA LYS A 23 -17.54 -8.70 -21.60
C LYS A 23 -16.56 -7.93 -20.71
N THR A 24 -17.09 -7.20 -19.73
CA THR A 24 -16.29 -6.67 -18.65
C THR A 24 -15.68 -7.88 -17.98
N THR A 25 -14.46 -8.19 -18.34
CA THR A 25 -13.64 -9.11 -17.58
C THR A 25 -13.41 -8.33 -16.27
N GLU A 26 -14.15 -8.67 -15.22
CA GLU A 26 -13.73 -8.34 -13.88
C GLU A 26 -12.28 -8.81 -13.78
N PRO A 27 -11.37 -7.97 -13.25
CA PRO A 27 -10.02 -8.45 -12.97
C PRO A 27 -10.19 -9.67 -12.06
N GLU A 28 -9.79 -10.83 -12.54
CA GLU A 28 -9.75 -12.04 -11.75
C GLU A 28 -8.92 -11.73 -10.49
N SER A 29 -9.60 -11.75 -9.34
CA SER A 29 -9.00 -11.61 -8.01
C SER A 29 -8.23 -12.88 -7.67
N THR A 30 -7.15 -13.15 -8.40
CA THR A 30 -6.32 -14.35 -8.19
C THR A 30 -5.25 -14.16 -7.11
N GLU A 31 -5.03 -12.93 -6.64
CA GLU A 31 -3.98 -12.66 -5.64
C GLU A 31 -4.50 -12.60 -4.19
N THR A 32 -5.79 -12.41 -3.97
CA THR A 32 -6.33 -12.26 -2.60
C THR A 32 -6.30 -13.55 -1.77
N ASN A 33 -6.37 -14.72 -2.39
CA ASN A 33 -6.34 -16.00 -1.66
C ASN A 33 -4.99 -16.27 -0.96
N GLY A 34 -3.91 -15.62 -1.37
CA GLY A 34 -2.60 -15.75 -0.73
C GLY A 34 -2.44 -14.90 0.53
N LEU A 35 -3.37 -13.98 0.80
CA LEU A 35 -3.32 -13.08 1.96
C LEU A 35 -4.11 -13.59 3.17
N ALA A 36 -4.95 -14.60 3.00
CA ALA A 36 -5.71 -15.20 4.11
C ALA A 36 -4.76 -15.78 5.17
N GLY A 37 -5.00 -15.46 6.44
CA GLY A 37 -4.16 -15.88 7.55
C GLY A 37 -2.82 -15.15 7.67
N THR A 38 -2.59 -14.06 6.91
CA THR A 38 -1.32 -13.32 6.92
C THR A 38 -1.36 -12.08 7.81
N THR A 39 -0.17 -11.62 8.16
CA THR A 39 0.07 -10.34 8.83
C THR A 39 0.85 -9.44 7.88
N ILE A 40 0.37 -8.18 7.67
CA ILE A 40 0.87 -7.31 6.62
C ILE A 40 0.77 -5.83 6.99
N HIS A 41 1.74 -5.04 6.54
CA HIS A 41 1.70 -3.58 6.69
C HIS A 41 0.55 -2.98 5.89
N ALA A 42 -0.18 -2.06 6.52
CA ALA A 42 -1.36 -1.47 5.90
C ALA A 42 -1.65 -0.05 6.38
N THR A 43 -2.18 0.78 5.49
CA THR A 43 -2.95 1.96 5.90
C THR A 43 -4.42 1.56 6.02
N VAL A 44 -5.01 1.72 7.20
CA VAL A 44 -6.42 1.42 7.43
C VAL A 44 -7.21 2.72 7.33
N GLY A 45 -7.87 2.93 6.19
CA GLY A 45 -8.64 4.11 5.86
C GLY A 45 -10.06 4.10 6.45
N GLU A 46 -10.99 4.74 5.75
CA GLU A 46 -12.37 4.91 6.21
C GLU A 46 -13.13 3.59 6.31
N TYR A 47 -14.05 3.54 7.30
CA TYR A 47 -15.01 2.45 7.46
C TYR A 47 -16.34 2.82 6.82
N ASP A 48 -16.79 2.06 5.83
CA ASP A 48 -18.14 2.17 5.26
C ASP A 48 -19.11 1.31 6.04
N ALA A 49 -19.93 1.94 6.90
CA ALA A 49 -20.93 1.24 7.70
C ALA A 49 -22.04 0.55 6.85
N ARG A 50 -22.21 0.93 5.57
CA ARG A 50 -23.18 0.32 4.67
C ARG A 50 -22.70 -1.04 4.17
N THR A 51 -21.42 -1.17 3.88
CA THR A 51 -20.80 -2.43 3.41
C THR A 51 -20.19 -3.23 4.56
N GLY A 52 -19.91 -2.59 5.70
CA GLY A 52 -19.24 -3.22 6.83
C GLY A 52 -17.75 -3.41 6.61
N THR A 53 -17.13 -2.58 5.74
CA THR A 53 -15.72 -2.75 5.33
C THR A 53 -14.89 -1.52 5.59
N PHE A 54 -13.59 -1.73 5.88
CA PHE A 54 -12.55 -0.71 5.81
C PHE A 54 -11.97 -0.62 4.41
N THR A 55 -11.62 0.57 3.96
CA THR A 55 -10.69 0.73 2.84
C THR A 55 -9.28 0.53 3.36
N VAL A 56 -8.54 -0.43 2.80
CA VAL A 56 -7.21 -0.79 3.24
C VAL A 56 -6.25 -0.73 2.09
N ILE A 57 -5.12 -0.04 2.27
CA ILE A 57 -4.00 -0.05 1.34
C ILE A 57 -2.94 -0.97 1.94
N LEU A 58 -2.53 -1.99 1.18
CA LEU A 58 -1.53 -2.96 1.60
C LEU A 58 -0.16 -2.58 1.04
N TYR A 59 0.89 -2.80 1.84
CA TYR A 59 2.27 -2.46 1.50
C TYR A 59 3.18 -3.67 1.64
N ASP A 60 4.19 -3.72 0.77
CA ASP A 60 5.29 -4.70 0.82
C ASP A 60 6.62 -3.95 0.75
N ASP A 61 7.67 -4.56 1.29
CA ASP A 61 9.03 -4.05 1.24
C ASP A 61 9.49 -3.88 -0.22
N ASP A 62 10.18 -2.78 -0.50
CA ASP A 62 10.88 -2.63 -1.77
C ASP A 62 12.05 -3.62 -1.82
N ARG A 63 11.97 -4.57 -2.75
CA ARG A 63 12.99 -5.58 -2.98
C ARG A 63 13.83 -5.25 -4.19
N PHE A 64 15.12 -5.45 -4.05
CA PHE A 64 16.11 -5.14 -5.06
C PHE A 64 16.99 -6.37 -5.31
N ASP A 65 17.20 -6.70 -6.57
CA ASP A 65 18.17 -7.68 -6.98
C ASP A 65 19.59 -7.20 -6.59
N ILE A 66 20.37 -8.05 -5.90
CA ILE A 66 21.74 -7.74 -5.46
C ILE A 66 22.61 -7.29 -6.63
N ASP A 67 22.53 -7.98 -7.77
CA ASP A 67 23.29 -7.66 -8.98
C ASP A 67 23.00 -6.24 -9.49
N ARG A 68 21.77 -5.76 -9.31
CA ARG A 68 21.37 -4.40 -9.66
C ARG A 68 22.01 -3.39 -8.73
N ILE A 69 22.01 -3.66 -7.42
CA ILE A 69 22.64 -2.75 -6.44
C ILE A 69 24.16 -2.74 -6.60
N VAL A 70 24.78 -3.90 -6.82
CA VAL A 70 26.23 -4.00 -7.10
C VAL A 70 26.65 -3.13 -8.30
N LYS A 71 25.81 -3.10 -9.36
CA LYS A 71 26.08 -2.33 -10.60
C LYS A 71 25.69 -0.86 -10.53
N LEU A 72 25.05 -0.42 -9.44
CA LEU A 72 24.61 0.96 -9.28
C LEU A 72 25.82 1.90 -9.17
N GLU A 73 25.82 2.99 -9.95
CA GLU A 73 26.90 3.97 -10.02
C GLU A 73 26.39 5.38 -9.72
N ALA A 74 27.32 6.28 -9.40
CA ALA A 74 27.01 7.70 -9.24
C ALA A 74 26.38 8.28 -10.52
N GLY A 75 25.26 9.00 -10.37
CA GLY A 75 24.45 9.54 -11.47
C GLY A 75 23.32 8.62 -11.92
N ASP A 76 23.25 7.38 -11.47
CA ASP A 76 22.13 6.50 -11.73
C ASP A 76 20.87 6.94 -11.00
N THR A 77 19.73 6.39 -11.41
CA THR A 77 18.44 6.65 -10.77
C THR A 77 17.95 5.40 -10.05
N LEU A 78 17.62 5.58 -8.77
CA LEU A 78 17.06 4.58 -7.88
C LEU A 78 15.61 4.92 -7.58
N LEU A 79 14.71 3.95 -7.69
CA LEU A 79 13.32 4.06 -7.21
C LEU A 79 13.21 3.30 -5.89
N ALA A 80 12.88 3.99 -4.80
CA ALA A 80 12.62 3.39 -3.49
C ALA A 80 11.47 4.14 -2.81
N GLY A 81 10.56 3.43 -2.14
CA GLY A 81 9.37 3.99 -1.48
C GLY A 81 8.50 4.83 -2.42
N GLY A 82 8.44 4.47 -3.70
CA GLY A 82 7.70 5.23 -4.71
C GLY A 82 8.35 6.55 -5.13
N ARG A 83 9.57 6.87 -4.64
CA ARG A 83 10.32 8.09 -4.96
C ARG A 83 11.55 7.77 -5.79
N LEU A 84 11.86 8.65 -6.75
CA LEU A 84 13.08 8.58 -7.54
C LEU A 84 14.21 9.37 -6.88
N TYR A 85 15.34 8.71 -6.66
CA TYR A 85 16.56 9.29 -6.11
C TYR A 85 17.66 9.28 -7.16
N LYS A 86 18.52 10.29 -7.14
CA LYS A 86 19.79 10.31 -7.88
C LYS A 86 20.90 9.85 -6.97
N VAL A 87 21.63 8.81 -7.39
CA VAL A 87 22.77 8.28 -6.66
C VAL A 87 23.94 9.26 -6.76
N LYS A 88 24.49 9.65 -5.62
CA LYS A 88 25.71 10.46 -5.52
C LYS A 88 26.91 9.58 -5.24
N GLU A 89 26.77 8.64 -4.32
CA GLU A 89 27.83 7.76 -3.86
C GLU A 89 27.25 6.42 -3.42
N LYS A 90 28.01 5.34 -3.58
CA LYS A 90 27.69 4.02 -3.04
C LYS A 90 28.94 3.44 -2.37
N THR A 91 28.77 2.86 -1.20
CA THR A 91 29.79 2.17 -0.43
C THR A 91 29.31 0.77 -0.10
N GLU A 92 30.16 -0.23 -0.26
CA GLU A 92 29.92 -1.60 0.23
C GLU A 92 30.50 -1.71 1.63
N GLU A 93 29.72 -2.27 2.55
CA GLU A 93 30.10 -2.49 3.93
C GLU A 93 30.73 -3.87 4.14
N GLU A 94 31.40 -4.07 5.27
CA GLU A 94 32.03 -5.36 5.61
C GLU A 94 31.01 -6.49 5.76
N SER A 95 29.75 -6.16 6.08
CA SER A 95 28.62 -7.09 6.16
C SER A 95 28.18 -7.64 4.81
N GLY A 96 28.53 -6.96 3.71
CA GLY A 96 28.00 -7.20 2.36
C GLY A 96 26.79 -6.33 2.01
N ASP A 97 26.36 -5.47 2.93
CA ASP A 97 25.32 -4.48 2.71
C ASP A 97 25.87 -3.28 1.93
N PHE A 98 24.99 -2.45 1.38
CA PHE A 98 25.41 -1.27 0.62
C PHE A 98 24.77 -0.01 1.19
N MET A 99 25.59 1.01 1.39
CA MET A 99 25.13 2.36 1.68
C MET A 99 25.09 3.20 0.41
N VAL A 100 23.94 3.79 0.10
CA VAL A 100 23.75 4.71 -1.02
C VAL A 100 23.44 6.10 -0.48
N VAL A 101 24.30 7.07 -0.81
CA VAL A 101 24.04 8.49 -0.55
C VAL A 101 23.45 9.10 -1.81
N THR A 102 22.38 9.86 -1.69
CA THR A 102 21.69 10.50 -2.81
C THR A 102 22.14 11.95 -3.00
N GLU A 103 21.88 12.54 -4.18
CA GLU A 103 22.23 13.95 -4.45
C GLU A 103 21.51 14.94 -3.54
N ASP A 104 20.31 14.60 -3.08
CA ASP A 104 19.50 15.39 -2.13
C ASP A 104 19.79 15.05 -0.67
N GLY A 105 20.79 14.20 -0.40
CA GLY A 105 21.36 13.98 0.93
C GLY A 105 20.71 12.87 1.75
N TYR A 106 19.81 12.06 1.16
CA TYR A 106 19.30 10.87 1.83
C TYR A 106 20.35 9.77 1.85
N GLU A 107 20.41 9.04 2.95
CA GLU A 107 21.23 7.84 3.09
C GLU A 107 20.30 6.63 3.12
N ILE A 108 20.52 5.71 2.18
CA ILE A 108 19.70 4.51 1.99
C ILE A 108 20.61 3.30 2.16
N GLU A 109 20.32 2.49 3.16
CA GLU A 109 20.98 1.24 3.41
C GLU A 109 20.25 0.10 2.68
N PHE A 110 20.99 -0.73 1.96
CA PHE A 110 20.51 -1.94 1.31
C PHE A 110 21.01 -3.14 2.08
N ILE A 111 20.09 -3.84 2.74
CA ILE A 111 20.36 -4.99 3.60
C ILE A 111 20.01 -6.27 2.87
N GLN A 112 20.91 -7.23 2.86
CA GLN A 112 20.67 -8.53 2.25
C GLN A 112 19.65 -9.33 3.07
N VAL A 113 18.57 -9.79 2.41
CA VAL A 113 17.49 -10.57 3.03
C VAL A 113 17.33 -11.97 2.45
N GLY A 114 18.23 -12.38 1.57
CA GLY A 114 18.24 -13.68 0.92
C GLY A 114 19.49 -13.85 0.08
N ASP A 115 19.52 -14.87 -0.76
CA ASP A 115 20.69 -15.14 -1.62
C ASP A 115 20.78 -14.14 -2.79
N GLU A 116 19.66 -13.58 -3.23
CA GLU A 116 19.56 -12.73 -4.43
C GLU A 116 18.90 -11.37 -4.16
N ASP A 117 18.29 -11.18 -2.98
CA ASP A 117 17.45 -10.02 -2.67
C ASP A 117 18.02 -9.14 -1.55
N MET A 118 17.84 -7.84 -1.73
CA MET A 118 18.05 -6.81 -0.72
C MET A 118 16.77 -6.02 -0.46
N ILE A 119 16.60 -5.51 0.76
CA ILE A 119 15.61 -4.49 1.09
C ILE A 119 16.31 -3.16 1.33
N ALA A 120 15.60 -2.06 1.09
CA ALA A 120 16.10 -0.71 1.37
C ALA A 120 15.49 -0.18 2.67
N GLN A 121 16.32 0.48 3.49
CA GLN A 121 15.86 1.23 4.66
C GLN A 121 16.55 2.60 4.74
N SER A 122 15.92 3.54 5.42
CA SER A 122 16.50 4.84 5.74
C SER A 122 17.45 4.67 6.93
N THR A 123 18.61 5.32 6.90
CA THR A 123 19.54 5.32 8.03
C THR A 123 19.14 6.30 9.13
N ASP A 124 18.28 7.27 8.82
CA ASP A 124 17.87 8.31 9.77
C ASP A 124 16.90 7.77 10.84
N ASP A 125 16.05 6.81 10.44
CA ASP A 125 14.94 6.34 11.29
C ASP A 125 14.68 4.82 11.19
N ASP A 126 15.60 4.06 10.60
CA ASP A 126 15.53 2.59 10.37
C ASP A 126 14.25 2.15 9.64
N ARG A 127 13.53 3.08 8.98
CA ARG A 127 12.31 2.76 8.26
C ARG A 127 12.62 2.07 6.93
N ARG A 128 11.92 0.98 6.70
CA ARG A 128 11.95 0.30 5.42
C ARG A 128 11.26 1.10 4.33
N TYR A 129 11.84 1.11 3.15
CA TYR A 129 11.16 1.60 1.97
C TYR A 129 10.15 0.55 1.51
N MET A 130 8.89 0.99 1.39
CA MET A 130 7.77 0.13 1.02
C MET A 130 6.99 0.74 -0.13
N HIS A 131 6.28 -0.08 -0.87
CA HIS A 131 5.35 0.33 -1.91
C HIS A 131 3.95 -0.23 -1.68
N ALA A 132 2.93 0.56 -2.03
CA ALA A 132 1.56 0.09 -2.05
C ALA A 132 1.37 -0.86 -3.24
N PHE A 133 0.87 -2.07 -2.99
CA PHE A 133 0.62 -3.03 -4.06
C PHE A 133 -0.85 -3.36 -4.26
N SER A 134 -1.71 -3.08 -3.28
CA SER A 134 -3.15 -3.36 -3.40
C SER A 134 -4.00 -2.38 -2.58
N ILE A 135 -5.21 -2.12 -3.06
CA ILE A 135 -6.26 -1.40 -2.33
C ILE A 135 -7.47 -2.33 -2.24
N LEU A 136 -7.86 -2.69 -1.03
CA LEU A 136 -8.93 -3.63 -0.77
C LEU A 136 -10.03 -3.00 0.10
N HIS A 137 -11.23 -3.58 0.04
CA HIS A 137 -12.31 -3.31 0.97
C HIS A 137 -12.50 -4.56 1.85
N LEU A 138 -11.95 -4.52 3.06
CA LEU A 138 -11.90 -5.67 3.94
C LEU A 138 -12.92 -5.54 5.09
N PRO A 139 -13.73 -6.57 5.36
CA PRO A 139 -14.62 -6.58 6.50
C PRO A 139 -13.84 -6.72 7.81
N ALA A 140 -14.42 -6.21 8.88
CA ALA A 140 -13.93 -6.46 10.23
C ALA A 140 -14.45 -7.83 10.70
N ALA A 141 -13.58 -8.65 11.28
CA ALA A 141 -14.00 -9.87 11.95
C ALA A 141 -14.91 -9.55 13.16
N ALA A 142 -15.79 -10.45 13.52
CA ALA A 142 -16.65 -10.29 14.70
C ALA A 142 -15.84 -10.14 16.00
N THR A 143 -14.64 -10.71 16.02
CA THR A 143 -13.67 -10.68 17.13
C THR A 143 -12.56 -9.65 16.92
N ILE A 144 -12.78 -8.64 16.08
CA ILE A 144 -11.75 -7.63 15.78
C ILE A 144 -11.22 -6.98 17.05
N ARG A 145 -9.89 -6.87 17.13
CA ARG A 145 -9.19 -6.17 18.21
C ARG A 145 -8.14 -5.21 17.67
N TYR A 146 -7.87 -4.20 18.47
CA TYR A 146 -6.80 -3.23 18.26
C TYR A 146 -5.77 -3.42 19.38
N GLU A 147 -4.51 -3.56 19.00
CA GLU A 147 -3.36 -3.74 19.89
C GLU A 147 -2.42 -2.54 19.75
N ASP A 148 -2.29 -1.73 20.79
CA ASP A 148 -1.48 -0.52 20.79
C ASP A 148 -0.16 -0.74 21.57
N ASN A 149 0.94 -0.83 20.82
CA ASN A 149 2.31 -0.85 21.31
C ASN A 149 3.03 0.50 21.10
N SER A 150 2.31 1.55 20.75
CA SER A 150 2.93 2.85 20.43
C SER A 150 3.56 3.57 21.61
N ASP A 151 3.30 3.11 22.83
CA ASP A 151 3.89 3.67 24.07
C ASP A 151 5.12 2.84 24.49
N PRO A 152 6.36 3.35 24.28
CA PRO A 152 7.58 2.61 24.57
C PRO A 152 7.79 2.35 26.08
N ASP A 153 7.08 3.08 26.95
CA ASP A 153 7.17 2.92 28.39
C ASP A 153 6.30 1.76 28.93
N LYS A 154 5.44 1.19 28.07
CA LYS A 154 4.59 0.05 28.41
C LYS A 154 5.21 -1.26 27.94
N ALA A 155 5.30 -2.21 28.87
CA ALA A 155 5.82 -3.55 28.59
C ALA A 155 4.84 -4.43 27.79
N GLU A 156 3.55 -4.09 27.76
CA GLU A 156 2.50 -4.87 27.12
C GLU A 156 1.60 -3.94 26.30
N ALA A 157 1.13 -4.45 25.16
CA ALA A 157 0.16 -3.75 24.32
C ALA A 157 -1.12 -3.42 25.07
N VAL A 158 -1.68 -2.26 24.81
CA VAL A 158 -3.04 -1.94 25.25
C VAL A 158 -4.04 -2.52 24.25
N VAL A 159 -4.81 -3.52 24.69
CA VAL A 159 -5.77 -4.21 23.83
C VAL A 159 -7.16 -3.60 23.96
N THR A 160 -7.77 -3.26 22.84
CA THR A 160 -9.16 -2.81 22.77
C THR A 160 -9.94 -3.72 21.81
N GLU A 161 -11.06 -4.26 22.28
CA GLU A 161 -11.91 -5.15 21.52
C GLU A 161 -13.17 -4.43 20.99
N GLY A 162 -13.64 -4.91 19.84
CA GLY A 162 -14.90 -4.52 19.24
C GLY A 162 -14.81 -3.30 18.33
N LEU A 163 -15.47 -3.42 17.19
CA LEU A 163 -15.43 -2.47 16.09
C LEU A 163 -15.77 -1.02 16.53
N GLU A 164 -16.82 -0.83 17.32
CA GLU A 164 -17.22 0.52 17.76
C GLU A 164 -16.15 1.24 18.57
N ASN A 165 -15.41 0.51 19.42
CA ASN A 165 -14.32 1.07 20.21
C ASN A 165 -13.12 1.40 19.32
N ILE A 166 -12.82 0.53 18.36
CA ILE A 166 -11.75 0.73 17.39
C ILE A 166 -12.02 1.97 16.52
N LEU A 167 -13.26 2.15 16.07
CA LEU A 167 -13.64 3.34 15.30
C LEU A 167 -13.49 4.64 16.09
N LYS A 168 -13.74 4.61 17.42
CA LYS A 168 -13.48 5.78 18.29
C LYS A 168 -11.99 6.09 18.38
N ILE A 169 -11.17 5.06 18.65
CA ILE A 169 -9.69 5.21 18.68
C ILE A 169 -9.17 5.75 17.36
N LYS A 170 -9.67 5.20 16.23
CA LYS A 170 -9.28 5.66 14.90
C LYS A 170 -9.56 7.15 14.72
N ALA A 171 -10.76 7.60 15.05
CA ALA A 171 -11.14 9.01 14.96
C ALA A 171 -10.26 9.91 15.84
N GLU A 172 -9.94 9.49 17.07
CA GLU A 172 -9.05 10.22 17.97
C GLU A 172 -7.62 10.32 17.43
N LYS A 173 -7.10 9.23 16.83
CA LYS A 173 -5.74 9.21 16.26
C LYS A 173 -5.64 10.01 14.96
N GLU A 174 -6.67 10.08 14.14
CA GLU A 174 -6.70 10.92 12.93
C GLU A 174 -6.58 12.42 13.26
N GLU A 175 -7.06 12.85 14.44
CA GLU A 175 -6.87 14.22 14.90
C GLU A 175 -5.41 14.52 15.34
N THR A 176 -4.63 13.49 15.66
CA THR A 176 -3.27 13.61 16.21
C THR A 176 -2.14 13.35 15.23
N SER A 177 -2.39 13.22 13.94
CA SER A 177 -1.44 13.12 12.82
C SER A 177 -0.87 11.74 12.46
N ILE A 178 -0.89 10.72 13.30
CA ILE A 178 -0.28 9.42 12.98
C ILE A 178 -1.29 8.48 12.32
N GLY A 179 -2.57 8.56 12.70
CA GLY A 179 -3.63 7.73 12.13
C GLY A 179 -3.30 6.22 12.21
N PHE A 180 -3.90 5.47 11.30
CA PHE A 180 -3.56 4.06 11.04
C PHE A 180 -2.73 3.98 9.74
N ASP A 181 -1.55 4.63 9.73
CA ASP A 181 -0.65 4.66 8.59
C ASP A 181 0.25 3.43 8.55
N PHE A 182 0.66 3.01 7.36
CA PHE A 182 1.39 1.76 7.12
C PHE A 182 2.74 1.68 7.83
N TYR A 183 3.38 2.79 8.16
CA TYR A 183 4.64 2.79 8.90
C TYR A 183 4.50 2.23 10.33
N ALA A 184 3.35 2.47 10.95
CA ALA A 184 3.10 2.06 12.33
C ALA A 184 1.93 1.05 12.43
N THR A 185 1.30 0.67 11.32
CA THR A 185 0.12 -0.18 11.34
C THR A 185 0.34 -1.48 10.57
N ILE A 186 0.10 -2.58 11.28
CA ILE A 186 0.10 -3.92 10.73
C ILE A 186 -1.28 -4.51 10.96
N ILE A 187 -1.85 -5.16 9.96
CA ILE A 187 -3.11 -5.89 10.11
C ILE A 187 -2.87 -7.39 10.03
N THR A 188 -3.63 -8.15 10.80
CA THR A 188 -3.73 -9.60 10.64
C THR A 188 -5.08 -9.94 10.03
N LEU A 189 -5.05 -10.70 8.94
CA LEU A 189 -6.23 -11.22 8.26
C LEU A 189 -6.51 -12.65 8.72
N ASN A 190 -7.78 -12.97 8.97
CA ASN A 190 -8.19 -14.36 9.22
C ASN A 190 -8.34 -15.14 7.90
N GLU A 191 -8.68 -16.43 8.00
CA GLU A 191 -8.88 -17.31 6.85
C GLU A 191 -10.03 -16.88 5.91
N ASN A 192 -10.91 -15.97 6.37
CA ASN A 192 -12.03 -15.42 5.60
C ASN A 192 -11.69 -14.06 4.97
N MET A 193 -10.43 -13.61 5.03
CA MET A 193 -10.01 -12.26 4.59
C MET A 193 -10.68 -11.13 5.38
N GLU A 194 -11.02 -11.35 6.65
CA GLU A 194 -11.53 -10.32 7.54
C GLU A 194 -10.39 -9.80 8.41
N ILE A 195 -10.39 -8.52 8.73
CA ILE A 195 -9.40 -7.93 9.65
C ILE A 195 -9.70 -8.42 11.05
N GLU A 196 -8.83 -9.26 11.60
CA GLU A 196 -8.92 -9.79 12.95
C GLU A 196 -8.18 -8.94 13.97
N VAL A 197 -7.01 -8.42 13.61
CA VAL A 197 -6.20 -7.55 14.45
C VAL A 197 -5.75 -6.33 13.66
N ILE A 198 -5.84 -5.17 14.29
CA ILE A 198 -5.11 -3.97 13.90
C ILE A 198 -4.06 -3.74 14.96
N HIS A 199 -2.81 -3.91 14.62
CA HIS A 199 -1.68 -3.74 15.51
C HIS A 199 -0.98 -2.42 15.18
N GLN A 200 -0.70 -1.61 16.19
CA GLN A 200 0.02 -0.36 16.06
C GLN A 200 1.30 -0.41 16.84
N ASP A 201 2.40 -0.30 16.13
CA ASP A 201 3.72 -0.20 16.71
C ASP A 201 4.13 1.25 16.98
N PHE A 202 5.24 1.40 17.67
CA PHE A 202 5.88 2.67 17.88
C PHE A 202 6.36 3.26 16.55
N ASP A 203 5.92 4.49 16.25
CA ASP A 203 6.48 5.24 15.13
C ASP A 203 7.77 5.94 15.59
N VAL A 204 8.90 5.46 15.09
CA VAL A 204 10.25 6.00 15.42
C VAL A 204 10.45 7.45 14.93
N ALA A 205 9.49 8.00 14.18
CA ALA A 205 9.59 9.34 13.55
C ALA A 205 9.05 10.50 14.40
N GLN A 206 9.04 10.38 15.73
CA GLN A 206 8.73 11.52 16.61
C GLN A 206 9.98 12.21 17.13
#